data_0cbbaf0776c304d3a6f5407130ab4ee7
#
_entry.id   0cbbaf0776c304d3a6f5407130ab4ee7
#
_cell.length_a   1.000
_cell.length_b   1.000
_cell.length_c   1.000
_cell.angle_alpha   90.00
_cell.angle_beta   90.00
_cell.angle_gamma   90.00
#
_symmetry.space_group_name_H-M   'P 1'
#
loop_
_entity.id
_entity.type
_entity.pdbx_description
1 polymer ?
#
loop_
_entity_poly.entity_id
_entity_poly.type
_entity_poly.pdbx_seq_one_letter_code
_entity_poly.pdbx_strand_id
1 'polypeptide(L)'
;VASMAVVAREVVRAFAMPVGINALRNDAAAGLGIAAAVGAAFIRVNVHVGVAATDQGIIQGQAADTLRLRQRIGPDIGILADVHVKHASPLSQPDIALAAEETAYRGQADALIVSGPSTGRAVDAANLRRVRDAVPDRPVLVGSGATAETIADLLQLADGVIVGSSLKAGGRVEEPVDAERARAFIAAIRGGAAPR
;
A
#
# COMPACT_ATOMS: atom_id res chain seq x y z
N VAL A 1 8.49 9.72 -14.52
CA VAL A 1 9.18 8.43 -14.59
C VAL A 1 10.67 8.62 -14.33
N ALA A 2 11.42 9.34 -15.18
CA ALA A 2 12.89 9.45 -15.08
C ALA A 2 13.37 9.98 -13.72
N SER A 3 12.83 11.09 -13.23
CA SER A 3 13.20 11.67 -11.92
C SER A 3 12.97 10.70 -10.76
N MET A 4 11.85 9.96 -10.78
CA MET A 4 11.54 8.97 -9.76
C MET A 4 12.54 7.79 -9.82
N ALA A 5 12.95 7.35 -11.00
CA ALA A 5 13.94 6.29 -11.15
C ALA A 5 15.31 6.68 -10.55
N VAL A 6 15.74 7.93 -10.78
CA VAL A 6 17.00 8.44 -10.20
C VAL A 6 16.95 8.45 -8.69
N VAL A 7 15.89 9.00 -8.09
CA VAL A 7 15.73 9.04 -6.64
C VAL A 7 15.59 7.63 -6.06
N ALA A 8 14.75 6.78 -6.66
CA ALA A 8 14.54 5.42 -6.20
C ALA A 8 15.84 4.58 -6.21
N ARG A 9 16.70 4.77 -7.23
CA ARG A 9 17.98 4.10 -7.28
C ARG A 9 18.90 4.48 -6.11
N GLU A 10 18.93 5.75 -5.74
CA GLU A 10 19.75 6.20 -4.60
C GLU A 10 19.20 5.63 -3.28
N VAL A 11 17.87 5.54 -3.13
CA VAL A 11 17.25 4.91 -1.95
C VAL A 11 17.58 3.42 -1.88
N VAL A 12 17.42 2.68 -2.98
CA VAL A 12 17.75 1.24 -3.03
C VAL A 12 19.21 0.98 -2.68
N ARG A 13 20.14 1.85 -3.12
CA ARG A 13 21.56 1.72 -2.81
C ARG A 13 21.91 2.08 -1.36
N ALA A 14 21.19 3.02 -0.78
CA ALA A 14 21.46 3.52 0.57
C ALA A 14 20.99 2.58 1.67
N PHE A 15 20.00 1.71 1.41
CA PHE A 15 19.35 0.92 2.44
C PHE A 15 19.22 -0.55 2.04
N ALA A 16 19.64 -1.45 2.92
CA ALA A 16 19.49 -2.90 2.77
C ALA A 16 18.07 -3.37 3.20
N MET A 17 17.04 -2.71 2.68
CA MET A 17 15.64 -3.06 2.94
C MET A 17 14.84 -3.08 1.64
N PRO A 18 13.73 -3.82 1.56
CA PRO A 18 12.85 -3.79 0.39
C PRO A 18 12.34 -2.37 0.13
N VAL A 19 12.53 -1.88 -1.09
CA VAL A 19 12.01 -0.58 -1.54
C VAL A 19 10.85 -0.82 -2.49
N GLY A 20 9.76 -0.07 -2.34
CA GLY A 20 8.60 -0.12 -3.20
C GLY A 20 8.39 1.16 -3.99
N ILE A 21 7.78 1.04 -5.17
CA ILE A 21 7.45 2.17 -6.05
C ILE A 21 5.93 2.35 -6.09
N ASN A 22 5.47 3.58 -5.83
CA ASN A 22 4.07 3.96 -6.09
C ASN A 22 4.02 5.14 -7.07
N ALA A 23 3.78 4.86 -8.34
CA ALA A 23 3.66 5.88 -9.37
C ALA A 23 2.22 6.43 -9.41
N LEU A 24 2.03 7.65 -8.94
CA LEU A 24 0.75 8.32 -8.92
C LEU A 24 0.41 8.96 -10.28
N ARG A 25 -0.83 8.91 -10.73
CA ARG A 25 -1.83 8.11 -10.03
C ARG A 25 -2.15 6.87 -10.85
N ASN A 26 -1.98 5.68 -10.27
CA ASN A 26 -2.32 4.38 -10.87
C ASN A 26 -1.50 3.98 -12.11
N ASP A 27 -0.28 4.51 -12.28
CA ASP A 27 0.61 4.13 -13.38
C ASP A 27 1.46 2.90 -12.99
N ALA A 28 0.82 1.73 -13.02
CA ALA A 28 1.47 0.47 -12.69
C ALA A 28 2.60 0.12 -13.67
N ALA A 29 2.47 0.51 -14.94
CA ALA A 29 3.50 0.26 -15.95
C ALA A 29 4.77 1.06 -15.67
N ALA A 30 4.64 2.36 -15.35
CA ALA A 30 5.77 3.16 -14.90
C ALA A 30 6.37 2.63 -13.60
N GLY A 31 5.52 2.23 -12.64
CA GLY A 31 5.96 1.62 -11.38
C GLY A 31 6.82 0.39 -11.60
N LEU A 32 6.37 -0.56 -12.43
CA LEU A 32 7.10 -1.78 -12.78
C LEU A 32 8.41 -1.46 -13.54
N GLY A 33 8.36 -0.56 -14.51
CA GLY A 33 9.55 -0.14 -15.27
C GLY A 33 10.64 0.46 -14.37
N ILE A 34 10.24 1.32 -13.40
CA ILE A 34 11.17 1.88 -12.43
C ILE A 34 11.69 0.78 -11.51
N ALA A 35 10.80 -0.05 -10.94
CA ALA A 35 11.19 -1.11 -10.02
C ALA A 35 12.20 -2.07 -10.64
N ALA A 36 11.96 -2.53 -11.88
CA ALA A 36 12.89 -3.37 -12.62
C ALA A 36 14.24 -2.68 -12.89
N ALA A 37 14.22 -1.38 -13.24
CA ALA A 37 15.44 -0.63 -13.56
C ALA A 37 16.34 -0.35 -12.34
N VAL A 38 15.77 -0.25 -11.14
CA VAL A 38 16.52 0.12 -9.92
C VAL A 38 16.68 -1.03 -8.92
N GLY A 39 16.07 -2.19 -9.14
CA GLY A 39 16.06 -3.31 -8.22
C GLY A 39 15.12 -3.12 -7.01
N ALA A 40 14.01 -2.41 -7.19
CA ALA A 40 13.00 -2.29 -6.16
C ALA A 40 12.18 -3.59 -6.04
N ALA A 41 11.74 -3.91 -4.83
CA ALA A 41 11.14 -5.21 -4.51
C ALA A 41 9.65 -5.32 -4.89
N PHE A 42 8.92 -4.21 -4.90
CA PHE A 42 7.49 -4.22 -5.16
C PHE A 42 6.99 -2.90 -5.74
N ILE A 43 5.78 -2.93 -6.28
CA ILE A 43 5.01 -1.74 -6.62
C ILE A 43 3.74 -1.66 -5.78
N ARG A 44 3.20 -0.45 -5.57
CA ARG A 44 1.84 -0.25 -5.06
C ARG A 44 0.96 0.25 -6.19
N VAL A 45 -0.24 -0.35 -6.33
CA VAL A 45 -1.24 0.01 -7.33
C VAL A 45 -2.53 0.43 -6.62
N ASN A 46 -3.02 1.63 -6.91
CA ASN A 46 -4.17 2.19 -6.20
C ASN A 46 -5.53 1.65 -6.66
N VAL A 47 -5.68 1.40 -7.97
CA VAL A 47 -6.84 0.71 -8.56
C VAL A 47 -6.30 -0.39 -9.46
N HIS A 48 -6.13 -1.58 -8.91
CA HIS A 48 -5.59 -2.72 -9.65
C HIS A 48 -6.68 -3.46 -10.41
N VAL A 49 -7.84 -3.64 -9.79
CA VAL A 49 -9.04 -4.28 -10.32
C VAL A 49 -10.21 -3.31 -10.21
N GLY A 50 -11.19 -3.43 -11.12
CA GLY A 50 -12.41 -2.64 -11.10
C GLY A 50 -12.25 -1.20 -11.58
N VAL A 51 -13.15 -0.33 -11.14
CA VAL A 51 -13.24 1.08 -11.56
C VAL A 51 -13.56 1.95 -10.35
N ALA A 52 -12.92 3.10 -10.24
CA ALA A 52 -13.18 4.07 -9.19
C ALA A 52 -13.33 5.49 -9.72
N ALA A 53 -14.29 6.24 -9.18
CA ALA A 53 -14.40 7.68 -9.36
C ALA A 53 -13.48 8.38 -8.35
N THR A 54 -12.64 9.29 -8.82
CA THR A 54 -11.66 10.01 -8.01
C THR A 54 -11.69 11.51 -8.30
N ASP A 55 -10.96 12.30 -7.49
CA ASP A 55 -10.73 13.72 -7.73
C ASP A 55 -10.05 14.03 -9.08
N GLN A 56 -9.40 13.04 -9.69
CA GLN A 56 -8.74 13.13 -11.00
C GLN A 56 -9.55 12.46 -12.12
N GLY A 57 -10.83 12.18 -11.89
CA GLY A 57 -11.71 11.51 -12.82
C GLY A 57 -11.83 10.00 -12.56
N ILE A 58 -12.24 9.26 -13.58
CA ILE A 58 -12.43 7.82 -13.51
C ILE A 58 -11.10 7.10 -13.70
N ILE A 59 -10.76 6.23 -12.76
CA ILE A 59 -9.58 5.36 -12.85
C ILE A 59 -10.05 3.92 -13.01
N GLN A 60 -9.51 3.25 -14.01
CA GLN A 60 -9.79 1.84 -14.32
C GLN A 60 -8.60 0.96 -13.98
N GLY A 61 -8.86 -0.19 -13.36
CA GLY A 61 -7.89 -1.22 -13.09
C GLY A 61 -7.38 -1.88 -14.37
N GLN A 62 -6.09 -2.18 -14.39
CA GLN A 62 -5.39 -2.80 -15.53
C GLN A 62 -4.60 -4.04 -15.09
N ALA A 63 -5.19 -4.86 -14.22
CA ALA A 63 -4.51 -6.02 -13.63
C ALA A 63 -3.89 -6.94 -14.68
N ALA A 64 -4.63 -7.28 -15.73
CA ALA A 64 -4.13 -8.18 -16.78
C ALA A 64 -2.89 -7.64 -17.51
N ASP A 65 -2.85 -6.35 -17.83
CA ASP A 65 -1.71 -5.73 -18.50
C ASP A 65 -0.53 -5.57 -17.54
N THR A 66 -0.81 -5.23 -16.28
CA THR A 66 0.19 -5.16 -15.20
C THR A 66 0.87 -6.51 -15.00
N LEU A 67 0.11 -7.60 -14.93
CA LEU A 67 0.63 -8.96 -14.76
C LEU A 67 1.46 -9.41 -15.97
N ARG A 68 0.99 -9.14 -17.19
CA ARG A 68 1.74 -9.45 -18.42
C ARG A 68 3.06 -8.67 -18.47
N LEU A 69 3.04 -7.41 -18.09
CA LEU A 69 4.26 -6.58 -18.05
C LEU A 69 5.21 -7.09 -16.98
N ARG A 70 4.73 -7.34 -15.74
CA ARG A 70 5.52 -7.93 -14.65
C ARG A 70 6.25 -9.19 -15.10
N GLN A 71 5.53 -10.12 -15.72
CA GLN A 71 6.10 -11.37 -16.21
C GLN A 71 7.28 -11.19 -17.18
N ARG A 72 7.26 -10.10 -17.96
CA ARG A 72 8.30 -9.82 -18.98
C ARG A 72 9.53 -9.11 -18.43
N ILE A 73 9.36 -8.20 -17.46
CA ILE A 73 10.44 -7.29 -17.07
C ILE A 73 10.92 -7.48 -15.62
N GLY A 74 10.17 -8.18 -14.80
CA GLY A 74 10.51 -8.39 -13.38
C GLY A 74 9.51 -9.32 -12.71
N PRO A 75 9.55 -10.65 -12.96
CA PRO A 75 8.56 -11.59 -12.43
C PRO A 75 8.54 -11.66 -10.91
N ASP A 76 9.65 -11.30 -10.25
CA ASP A 76 9.78 -11.30 -8.79
C ASP A 76 9.33 -9.99 -8.13
N ILE A 77 8.94 -8.97 -8.91
CA ILE A 77 8.44 -7.71 -8.36
C ILE A 77 7.03 -7.92 -7.79
N GLY A 78 6.87 -7.72 -6.47
CA GLY A 78 5.59 -7.84 -5.78
C GLY A 78 4.60 -6.75 -6.21
N ILE A 79 3.30 -7.08 -6.22
CA ILE A 79 2.21 -6.13 -6.44
C ILE A 79 1.41 -6.00 -5.15
N LEU A 80 1.49 -4.83 -4.51
CA LEU A 80 0.66 -4.45 -3.38
C LEU A 80 -0.50 -3.59 -3.91
N ALA A 81 -1.74 -4.06 -3.76
CA ALA A 81 -2.90 -3.39 -4.33
C ALA A 81 -3.85 -2.85 -3.26
N ASP A 82 -4.29 -1.60 -3.43
CA ASP A 82 -5.33 -1.05 -2.56
C ASP A 82 -6.69 -1.72 -2.83
N VAL A 83 -7.40 -2.03 -1.76
CA VAL A 83 -8.81 -2.42 -1.79
C VAL A 83 -9.61 -1.20 -1.35
N HIS A 84 -10.43 -0.63 -2.24
CA HIS A 84 -11.12 0.64 -2.02
C HIS A 84 -10.17 1.77 -1.59
N VAL A 85 -9.34 2.20 -2.54
CA VAL A 85 -8.34 3.25 -2.28
C VAL A 85 -8.98 4.53 -1.74
N LYS A 86 -8.29 5.19 -0.82
CA LYS A 86 -8.71 6.49 -0.27
C LYS A 86 -8.90 7.57 -1.37
N HIS A 87 -9.73 8.58 -1.09
CA HIS A 87 -10.09 9.63 -2.04
C HIS A 87 -10.71 9.10 -3.34
N ALA A 88 -11.43 7.98 -3.26
CA ALA A 88 -12.09 7.35 -4.38
C ALA A 88 -13.40 6.67 -3.94
N SER A 89 -14.34 6.58 -4.86
CA SER A 89 -15.58 5.81 -4.69
C SER A 89 -15.59 4.67 -5.69
N PRO A 90 -15.68 3.40 -5.25
CA PRO A 90 -15.74 2.27 -6.17
C PRO A 90 -17.02 2.33 -7.00
N LEU A 91 -16.92 2.10 -8.30
CA LEU A 91 -18.05 2.06 -9.22
C LEU A 91 -18.46 0.64 -9.60
N SER A 92 -17.57 -0.34 -9.41
CA SER A 92 -17.77 -1.72 -9.83
C SER A 92 -18.18 -2.65 -8.69
N GLN A 93 -17.46 -2.63 -7.58
CA GLN A 93 -17.68 -3.55 -6.46
C GLN A 93 -17.71 -2.77 -5.14
N PRO A 94 -18.89 -2.45 -4.61
CA PRO A 94 -19.04 -1.71 -3.35
C PRO A 94 -18.75 -2.57 -2.10
N ASP A 95 -18.90 -3.90 -2.19
CA ASP A 95 -18.59 -4.80 -1.09
C ASP A 95 -17.07 -5.00 -0.96
N ILE A 96 -16.51 -4.64 0.18
CA ILE A 96 -15.06 -4.65 0.39
C ILE A 96 -14.48 -6.07 0.45
N ALA A 97 -15.23 -7.04 0.93
CA ALA A 97 -14.76 -8.43 1.00
C ALA A 97 -14.66 -9.04 -0.41
N LEU A 98 -15.70 -8.85 -1.23
CA LEU A 98 -15.67 -9.28 -2.63
C LEU A 98 -14.60 -8.53 -3.43
N ALA A 99 -14.42 -7.24 -3.19
CA ALA A 99 -13.36 -6.46 -3.82
C ALA A 99 -11.95 -6.98 -3.43
N ALA A 100 -11.79 -7.43 -2.19
CA ALA A 100 -10.54 -8.05 -1.72
C ALA A 100 -10.27 -9.38 -2.43
N GLU A 101 -11.28 -10.26 -2.52
CA GLU A 101 -11.18 -11.54 -3.26
C GLU A 101 -10.83 -11.32 -4.74
N GLU A 102 -11.51 -10.38 -5.41
CA GLU A 102 -11.23 -10.04 -6.81
C GLU A 102 -9.80 -9.52 -6.97
N THR A 103 -9.33 -8.67 -6.05
CA THR A 103 -7.98 -8.11 -6.09
C THR A 103 -6.91 -9.18 -5.84
N ALA A 104 -7.13 -10.04 -4.85
CA ALA A 104 -6.19 -11.10 -4.47
C ALA A 104 -6.11 -12.22 -5.52
N TYR A 105 -7.26 -12.75 -5.93
CA TYR A 105 -7.30 -14.00 -6.69
C TYR A 105 -7.43 -13.79 -8.20
N ARG A 106 -8.25 -12.83 -8.64
CA ARG A 106 -8.36 -12.50 -10.07
C ARG A 106 -7.27 -11.52 -10.51
N GLY A 107 -7.01 -10.50 -9.68
CA GLY A 107 -5.94 -9.53 -9.89
C GLY A 107 -4.55 -10.05 -9.57
N GLN A 108 -4.44 -11.18 -8.87
CA GLN A 108 -3.18 -11.80 -8.45
C GLN A 108 -2.25 -10.80 -7.73
N ALA A 109 -2.83 -9.97 -6.87
CA ALA A 109 -2.05 -9.13 -5.98
C ALA A 109 -1.33 -9.99 -4.92
N ASP A 110 -0.07 -9.65 -4.64
CA ASP A 110 0.74 -10.39 -3.66
C ASP A 110 0.43 -9.96 -2.23
N ALA A 111 -0.05 -8.72 -2.05
CA ALA A 111 -0.57 -8.22 -0.79
C ALA A 111 -1.67 -7.18 -1.02
N LEU A 112 -2.54 -7.00 -0.04
CA LEU A 112 -3.66 -6.08 -0.07
C LEU A 112 -3.43 -4.90 0.88
N ILE A 113 -3.90 -3.72 0.49
CA ILE A 113 -3.81 -2.52 1.31
C ILE A 113 -5.22 -2.01 1.59
N VAL A 114 -5.58 -1.91 2.86
CA VAL A 114 -6.84 -1.33 3.32
C VAL A 114 -6.57 0.04 3.92
N SER A 115 -7.19 1.08 3.37
CA SER A 115 -7.00 2.46 3.81
C SER A 115 -8.25 3.01 4.49
N GLY A 116 -8.08 4.01 5.36
CA GLY A 116 -9.17 4.86 5.81
C GLY A 116 -9.69 5.76 4.68
N PRO A 117 -10.80 6.48 4.90
CA PRO A 117 -11.48 7.25 3.85
C PRO A 117 -10.64 8.40 3.30
N SER A 118 -9.67 8.89 4.07
CA SER A 118 -8.76 9.97 3.65
C SER A 118 -7.39 9.86 4.32
N THR A 119 -6.43 10.66 3.86
CA THR A 119 -5.06 10.68 4.42
C THR A 119 -5.09 11.00 5.92
N GLY A 120 -4.39 10.15 6.72
CA GLY A 120 -4.31 10.30 8.17
C GLY A 120 -5.54 9.85 8.95
N ARG A 121 -6.65 9.51 8.31
CA ARG A 121 -7.80 8.92 8.98
C ARG A 121 -7.62 7.43 9.20
N ALA A 122 -8.06 6.97 10.38
CA ALA A 122 -7.99 5.56 10.75
C ALA A 122 -8.80 4.68 9.79
N VAL A 123 -8.31 3.48 9.54
CA VAL A 123 -9.06 2.43 8.86
C VAL A 123 -10.21 1.97 9.75
N ASP A 124 -11.32 1.62 9.13
CA ASP A 124 -12.42 0.94 9.85
C ASP A 124 -12.00 -0.51 10.18
N ALA A 125 -11.93 -0.81 11.46
CA ALA A 125 -11.55 -2.14 11.94
C ALA A 125 -12.51 -3.25 11.47
N ALA A 126 -13.80 -2.95 11.27
CA ALA A 126 -14.76 -3.90 10.73
C ALA A 126 -14.44 -4.23 9.26
N ASN A 127 -14.13 -3.23 8.45
CA ASN A 127 -13.71 -3.44 7.07
C ASN A 127 -12.38 -4.20 6.98
N LEU A 128 -11.42 -3.90 7.87
CA LEU A 128 -10.14 -4.61 7.91
C LEU A 128 -10.33 -6.10 8.25
N ARG A 129 -11.21 -6.43 9.21
CA ARG A 129 -11.57 -7.83 9.53
C ARG A 129 -12.23 -8.52 8.33
N ARG A 130 -13.19 -7.86 7.70
CA ARG A 130 -13.87 -8.42 6.51
C ARG A 130 -12.89 -8.76 5.39
N VAL A 131 -11.90 -7.89 5.14
CA VAL A 131 -10.86 -8.16 4.14
C VAL A 131 -9.98 -9.33 4.59
N ARG A 132 -9.54 -9.35 5.86
CA ARG A 132 -8.74 -10.45 6.40
C ARG A 132 -9.45 -11.80 6.29
N ASP A 133 -10.75 -11.85 6.62
CA ASP A 133 -11.55 -13.08 6.57
C ASP A 133 -11.76 -13.57 5.12
N ALA A 134 -11.90 -12.65 4.17
CA ALA A 134 -12.08 -12.95 2.75
C ALA A 134 -10.78 -13.47 2.08
N VAL A 135 -9.60 -13.05 2.57
CA VAL A 135 -8.30 -13.39 1.96
C VAL A 135 -7.29 -13.84 3.01
N PRO A 136 -7.51 -14.98 3.67
CA PRO A 136 -6.71 -15.43 4.81
C PRO A 136 -5.27 -15.81 4.43
N ASP A 137 -5.01 -16.10 3.16
CA ASP A 137 -3.72 -16.54 2.60
C ASP A 137 -2.88 -15.39 2.02
N ARG A 138 -3.35 -14.15 2.10
CA ARG A 138 -2.63 -12.97 1.59
C ARG A 138 -2.27 -12.01 2.72
N PRO A 139 -1.09 -11.39 2.67
CA PRO A 139 -0.77 -10.29 3.58
C PRO A 139 -1.74 -9.12 3.38
N VAL A 140 -2.24 -8.57 4.49
CA VAL A 140 -3.09 -7.39 4.53
C VAL A 140 -2.39 -6.28 5.29
N LEU A 141 -2.22 -5.14 4.65
CA LEU A 141 -1.57 -3.95 5.21
C LEU A 141 -2.58 -2.84 5.46
N VAL A 142 -2.39 -2.08 6.52
CA VAL A 142 -3.12 -0.83 6.76
C VAL A 142 -2.43 0.31 6.03
N GLY A 143 -3.14 1.00 5.14
CA GLY A 143 -2.59 2.03 4.25
C GLY A 143 -2.61 3.46 4.78
N SER A 144 -3.24 3.74 5.93
CA SER A 144 -3.29 5.09 6.52
C SER A 144 -3.77 5.07 7.98
N GLY A 145 -3.50 6.18 8.69
CA GLY A 145 -4.05 6.43 10.04
C GLY A 145 -3.37 5.68 11.17
N ALA A 146 -2.27 4.98 10.92
CA ALA A 146 -1.50 4.33 11.98
C ALA A 146 -0.70 5.38 12.77
N THR A 147 -0.76 5.29 14.09
CA THR A 147 0.00 6.10 15.06
C THR A 147 0.68 5.19 16.07
N ALA A 148 1.58 5.73 16.91
CA ALA A 148 2.24 4.96 17.95
C ALA A 148 1.24 4.38 18.96
N GLU A 149 0.11 5.06 19.18
CA GLU A 149 -0.95 4.66 20.11
C GLU A 149 -1.84 3.54 19.54
N THR A 150 -2.02 3.48 18.21
CA THR A 150 -2.96 2.55 17.57
C THR A 150 -2.28 1.35 16.91
N ILE A 151 -0.95 1.38 16.74
CA ILE A 151 -0.23 0.36 15.96
C ILE A 151 -0.39 -1.05 16.54
N ALA A 152 -0.38 -1.19 17.86
CA ALA A 152 -0.51 -2.49 18.52
C ALA A 152 -1.86 -3.16 18.19
N ASP A 153 -2.95 -2.40 18.22
CA ASP A 153 -4.29 -2.91 17.89
C ASP A 153 -4.42 -3.23 16.40
N LEU A 154 -3.84 -2.39 15.54
CA LEU A 154 -3.86 -2.62 14.09
C LEU A 154 -3.12 -3.90 13.70
N LEU A 155 -1.99 -4.19 14.33
CA LEU A 155 -1.20 -5.41 14.08
C LEU A 155 -1.85 -6.69 14.60
N GLN A 156 -2.95 -6.62 15.38
CA GLN A 156 -3.78 -7.78 15.67
C GLN A 156 -4.63 -8.22 14.46
N LEU A 157 -4.88 -7.31 13.51
CA LEU A 157 -5.76 -7.51 12.37
C LEU A 157 -5.02 -7.47 11.03
N ALA A 158 -3.83 -6.89 10.98
CA ALA A 158 -3.04 -6.69 9.77
C ALA A 158 -1.60 -7.19 9.96
N ASP A 159 -0.95 -7.55 8.84
CA ASP A 159 0.44 -8.01 8.84
C ASP A 159 1.45 -6.86 8.82
N GLY A 160 0.98 -5.64 8.59
CA GLY A 160 1.82 -4.46 8.58
C GLY A 160 1.05 -3.18 8.33
N VAL A 161 1.78 -2.05 8.35
CA VAL A 161 1.22 -0.72 8.15
C VAL A 161 2.08 0.12 7.23
N ILE A 162 1.44 1.00 6.46
CA ILE A 162 2.09 2.08 5.72
C ILE A 162 1.87 3.36 6.53
N VAL A 163 2.94 3.93 7.02
CA VAL A 163 2.91 5.12 7.87
C VAL A 163 3.65 6.29 7.23
N GLY A 164 3.13 7.48 7.36
CA GLY A 164 3.70 8.69 6.79
C GLY A 164 3.55 9.89 7.74
N SER A 165 2.39 10.53 7.72
CA SER A 165 2.17 11.79 8.45
C SER A 165 2.41 11.70 9.96
N SER A 166 2.08 10.57 10.62
CA SER A 166 2.31 10.43 12.06
C SER A 166 3.80 10.42 12.46
N LEU A 167 4.71 10.14 11.53
CA LEU A 167 6.15 10.22 11.75
C LEU A 167 6.74 11.61 11.52
N LYS A 168 5.95 12.55 11.01
CA LYS A 168 6.39 13.91 10.67
C LYS A 168 6.16 14.88 11.83
N ALA A 169 6.90 15.99 11.82
CA ALA A 169 6.77 17.04 12.84
C ALA A 169 5.32 17.54 12.92
N GLY A 170 4.76 17.53 14.12
CA GLY A 170 3.35 17.90 14.36
C GLY A 170 2.31 17.01 13.66
N GLY A 171 2.68 15.88 13.06
CA GLY A 171 1.78 15.01 12.32
C GLY A 171 1.32 15.58 10.97
N ARG A 172 1.97 16.60 10.44
CA ARG A 172 1.58 17.30 9.21
C ARG A 172 2.29 16.74 7.99
N VAL A 173 1.56 16.58 6.89
CA VAL A 173 2.07 15.94 5.66
C VAL A 173 3.23 16.70 5.03
N GLU A 174 3.23 18.03 5.15
CA GLU A 174 4.21 18.94 4.56
C GLU A 174 5.53 19.01 5.33
N GLU A 175 5.49 18.62 6.61
CA GLU A 175 6.66 18.73 7.47
C GLU A 175 7.67 17.58 7.26
N PRO A 176 8.93 17.77 7.66
CA PRO A 176 9.93 16.70 7.61
C PRO A 176 9.63 15.58 8.59
N VAL A 177 10.26 14.42 8.37
CA VAL A 177 10.22 13.30 9.32
C VAL A 177 10.92 13.71 10.61
N ASP A 178 10.26 13.45 11.74
CA ASP A 178 10.77 13.66 13.09
C ASP A 178 11.35 12.34 13.60
N ALA A 179 12.63 12.33 13.91
CA ALA A 179 13.36 11.14 14.32
C ALA A 179 12.86 10.58 15.66
N GLU A 180 12.40 11.42 16.59
CA GLU A 180 11.86 10.95 17.88
C GLU A 180 10.52 10.28 17.70
N ARG A 181 9.63 10.86 16.89
CA ARG A 181 8.35 10.24 16.53
C ARG A 181 8.56 8.91 15.81
N ALA A 182 9.53 8.84 14.90
CA ALA A 182 9.85 7.58 14.21
C ALA A 182 10.36 6.52 15.19
N ARG A 183 11.25 6.88 16.12
CA ARG A 183 11.71 5.94 17.16
C ARG A 183 10.59 5.48 18.09
N ALA A 184 9.73 6.40 18.53
CA ALA A 184 8.58 6.07 19.37
C ALA A 184 7.63 5.11 18.65
N PHE A 185 7.35 5.33 17.36
CA PHE A 185 6.53 4.44 16.56
C PHE A 185 7.11 3.02 16.45
N ILE A 186 8.41 2.90 16.18
CA ILE A 186 9.11 1.61 16.12
C ILE A 186 9.11 0.92 17.50
N ALA A 187 9.30 1.67 18.59
CA ALA A 187 9.24 1.14 19.94
C ALA A 187 7.84 0.57 20.26
N ALA A 188 6.76 1.26 19.83
CA ALA A 188 5.39 0.80 20.02
C ALA A 188 5.11 -0.51 19.25
N ILE A 189 5.65 -0.68 18.04
CA ILE A 189 5.58 -1.94 17.31
C ILE A 189 6.23 -3.07 18.11
N ARG A 190 7.44 -2.85 18.62
CA ARG A 190 8.20 -3.87 19.36
C ARG A 190 7.60 -4.20 20.73
N GLY A 191 6.99 -3.22 21.37
CA GLY A 191 6.31 -3.40 22.68
C GLY A 191 4.94 -4.07 22.58
N GLY A 192 4.28 -4.00 21.43
CA GLY A 192 2.95 -4.58 21.20
C GLY A 192 2.95 -5.89 20.40
N ALA A 193 4.05 -6.23 19.75
CA ALA A 193 4.15 -7.44 18.94
C ALA A 193 4.68 -8.60 19.79
N ALA A 194 3.77 -9.49 20.24
CA ALA A 194 4.15 -10.88 20.37
C ALA A 194 4.32 -11.44 18.94
N PRO A 195 5.45 -12.05 18.57
CA PRO A 195 5.62 -12.66 17.25
C PRO A 195 4.58 -13.78 17.07
N ARG A 196 3.88 -13.77 15.94
CA ARG A 196 3.10 -14.92 15.46
C ARG A 196 4.01 -15.99 14.93
#